data_e4d9a6e73f50075ec2085713d147a705
#
_entry.id   e4d9a6e73f50075ec2085713d147a705
#
_cell.length_a   1.000
_cell.length_b   1.000
_cell.length_c   1.000
_cell.angle_alpha   90.00
_cell.angle_beta   90.00
_cell.angle_gamma   90.00
#
_symmetry.space_group_name_H-M   'P 1'
#
loop_
_entity.id
_entity.type
_entity.pdbx_description
1 polymer ?
#
loop_
_entity_poly.entity_id
_entity_poly.type
_entity_poly.pdbx_seq_one_letter_code
_entity_poly.pdbx_strand_id
1 'polypeptide(L)'
;MELFKIRPLLPGAEIRNPRADLKKAVTIEQYKAGEEAVFIPDGFNWNYLPYREIKAVIRARSLDSTDRWLVKYAVEKPSIRLLFRDSFKLLIMERDRNADTLASILKEYREEAAAKQD
;
A
#
# COMPACT_ATOMS: atom_id res chain seq x y z
N MET A 1 -1.82 0.57 -26.51
CA MET A 1 -2.87 -0.19 -25.84
C MET A 1 -2.50 -0.41 -24.36
N GLU A 2 -3.39 -0.05 -23.47
CA GLU A 2 -3.16 -0.25 -22.05
C GLU A 2 -3.63 -1.63 -21.61
N LEU A 3 -2.69 -2.41 -21.04
CA LEU A 3 -3.00 -3.75 -20.56
C LEU A 3 -3.58 -3.73 -19.14
N PHE A 4 -3.46 -2.61 -18.44
CA PHE A 4 -3.97 -2.47 -17.09
C PHE A 4 -4.36 -1.02 -16.81
N LYS A 5 -5.16 -0.83 -15.77
CA LYS A 5 -5.61 0.48 -15.33
C LYS A 5 -4.93 0.84 -14.02
N ILE A 6 -4.70 2.13 -13.83
CA ILE A 6 -4.14 2.68 -12.59
C ILE A 6 -5.15 3.68 -12.06
N ARG A 7 -5.73 3.40 -10.90
CA ARG A 7 -6.81 4.19 -10.32
C ARG A 7 -6.50 4.60 -8.89
N PRO A 8 -6.96 5.79 -8.46
CA PRO A 8 -6.81 6.15 -7.05
C PRO A 8 -7.69 5.25 -6.18
N LEU A 9 -7.16 4.83 -5.04
CA LEU A 9 -7.92 4.07 -4.06
C LEU A 9 -9.03 4.93 -3.46
N LEU A 10 -8.77 6.22 -3.31
CA LEU A 10 -9.74 7.19 -2.78
C LEU A 10 -10.22 8.10 -3.91
N PRO A 11 -11.54 8.18 -4.11
CA PRO A 11 -12.07 9.11 -5.10
C PRO A 11 -11.60 10.54 -4.82
N GLY A 12 -11.13 11.22 -5.85
CA GLY A 12 -10.64 12.59 -5.72
C GLY A 12 -9.21 12.73 -5.23
N ALA A 13 -8.58 11.65 -4.80
CA ALA A 13 -7.20 11.68 -4.30
C ALA A 13 -6.26 11.20 -5.40
N GLU A 14 -6.01 12.05 -6.38
CA GLU A 14 -5.18 11.71 -7.53
C GLU A 14 -3.80 12.34 -7.44
N ILE A 15 -2.79 11.67 -8.00
CA ILE A 15 -1.47 12.24 -8.20
C ILE A 15 -1.34 12.68 -9.65
N ARG A 16 -0.35 13.53 -9.92
CA ARG A 16 -0.21 14.17 -11.22
C ARG A 16 0.03 13.18 -12.36
N ASN A 17 0.91 12.21 -12.15
CA ASN A 17 1.25 11.23 -13.17
C ASN A 17 1.45 9.85 -12.56
N PRO A 18 0.34 9.11 -12.32
CA PRO A 18 0.43 7.79 -11.68
C PRO A 18 1.29 6.79 -12.46
N ARG A 19 1.20 6.83 -13.77
CA ARG A 19 1.92 5.89 -14.61
C ARG A 19 3.44 6.08 -14.51
N ALA A 20 3.89 7.33 -14.49
CA ALA A 20 5.30 7.64 -14.32
C ALA A 20 5.80 7.24 -12.94
N ASP A 21 4.98 7.49 -11.89
CA ASP A 21 5.34 7.12 -10.53
C ASP A 21 5.42 5.60 -10.36
N LEU A 22 4.48 4.88 -10.95
CA LEU A 22 4.49 3.42 -10.91
C LEU A 22 5.73 2.85 -11.61
N LYS A 23 6.12 3.45 -12.73
CA LYS A 23 7.24 2.96 -13.52
C LYS A 23 8.57 3.01 -12.76
N LYS A 24 8.76 4.03 -11.91
CA LYS A 24 9.99 4.18 -11.13
C LYS A 24 9.87 3.70 -9.69
N ALA A 25 8.74 3.08 -9.35
CA ALA A 25 8.48 2.61 -7.99
C ALA A 25 9.36 1.43 -7.61
N VAL A 26 9.67 1.34 -6.32
CA VAL A 26 10.41 0.21 -5.75
C VAL A 26 9.44 -0.93 -5.47
N THR A 27 9.76 -2.11 -5.95
CA THR A 27 8.92 -3.29 -5.75
C THR A 27 9.32 -4.01 -4.47
N ILE A 28 8.35 -4.25 -3.59
CA ILE A 28 8.53 -5.04 -2.37
C ILE A 28 7.37 -6.03 -2.30
N GLU A 29 7.66 -7.29 -2.56
CA GLU A 29 6.67 -8.36 -2.76
C GLU A 29 5.70 -7.95 -3.87
N GLN A 30 4.38 -7.94 -3.61
CA GLN A 30 3.40 -7.55 -4.63
C GLN A 30 3.14 -6.05 -4.68
N TYR A 31 3.71 -5.28 -3.77
CA TYR A 31 3.46 -3.83 -3.68
C TYR A 31 4.57 -3.02 -4.33
N LYS A 32 4.23 -1.81 -4.75
CA LYS A 32 5.21 -0.88 -5.32
C LYS A 32 5.11 0.47 -4.63
N ALA A 33 6.25 0.95 -4.16
CA ALA A 33 6.34 2.25 -3.50
C ALA A 33 6.92 3.28 -4.45
N GLY A 34 6.07 4.18 -4.94
CA GLY A 34 6.51 5.27 -5.78
C GLY A 34 6.99 6.45 -4.94
N GLU A 35 7.24 7.57 -5.58
CA GLU A 35 7.63 8.79 -4.87
C GLU A 35 6.43 9.54 -4.30
N GLU A 36 5.29 9.46 -4.95
CA GLU A 36 4.08 10.19 -4.56
C GLU A 36 2.99 9.30 -3.98
N ALA A 37 3.03 8.02 -4.27
CA ALA A 37 1.97 7.09 -3.84
C ALA A 37 2.50 5.66 -3.71
N VAL A 38 1.80 4.88 -2.89
CA VAL A 38 2.01 3.43 -2.83
C VAL A 38 0.99 2.78 -3.76
N PHE A 39 1.45 1.78 -4.53
CA PHE A 39 0.63 1.08 -5.51
C PHE A 39 0.32 -0.33 -5.00
N ILE A 40 -0.96 -0.66 -5.02
CA ILE A 40 -1.50 -1.90 -4.47
C ILE A 40 -2.16 -2.67 -5.61
N PRO A 41 -1.79 -3.94 -5.82
CA PRO A 41 -2.37 -4.71 -6.93
C PRO A 41 -3.86 -4.96 -6.72
N ASP A 42 -4.60 -4.91 -7.82
CA ASP A 42 -6.03 -5.18 -7.86
C ASP A 42 -6.31 -5.99 -9.13
N GLY A 43 -6.12 -7.31 -9.05
CA GLY A 43 -6.16 -8.16 -10.21
C GLY A 43 -5.02 -7.79 -11.16
N PHE A 44 -5.37 -7.46 -12.39
CA PHE A 44 -4.38 -6.98 -13.38
C PHE A 44 -4.16 -5.48 -13.30
N ASN A 45 -4.90 -4.80 -12.44
CA ASN A 45 -4.86 -3.35 -12.32
C ASN A 45 -4.11 -2.94 -11.06
N TRP A 46 -3.94 -1.64 -10.90
CA TRP A 46 -3.29 -1.06 -9.73
C TRP A 46 -4.19 -0.01 -9.12
N ASN A 47 -4.29 -0.04 -7.80
CA ASN A 47 -4.86 1.06 -7.04
C ASN A 47 -3.71 1.79 -6.39
N TYR A 48 -3.79 3.12 -6.28
CA TYR A 48 -2.75 3.87 -5.59
C TYR A 48 -3.32 4.75 -4.50
N LEU A 49 -2.52 4.90 -3.45
CA LEU A 49 -2.86 5.76 -2.32
C LEU A 49 -1.75 6.79 -2.17
N PRO A 50 -2.04 8.08 -2.41
CA PRO A 50 -1.03 9.12 -2.23
C PRO A 50 -0.57 9.19 -0.78
N TYR A 51 0.72 9.40 -0.58
CA TYR A 51 1.27 9.48 0.79
C TYR A 51 0.65 10.61 1.60
N ARG A 52 0.27 11.71 0.95
CA ARG A 52 -0.37 12.83 1.62
C ARG A 52 -1.72 12.48 2.27
N GLU A 53 -2.35 11.39 1.81
CA GLU A 53 -3.63 10.94 2.35
C GLU A 53 -3.47 9.96 3.51
N ILE A 54 -2.27 9.47 3.74
CA ILE A 54 -2.02 8.48 4.80
C ILE A 54 -1.87 9.19 6.15
N LYS A 55 -2.70 8.83 7.10
CA LYS A 55 -2.64 9.38 8.46
C LYS A 55 -1.64 8.64 9.32
N ALA A 56 -1.54 7.32 9.15
CA ALA A 56 -0.63 6.51 9.93
C ALA A 56 -0.26 5.23 9.19
N VAL A 57 0.94 4.73 9.46
CA VAL A 57 1.46 3.48 8.93
C VAL A 57 1.76 2.60 10.15
N ILE A 58 1.01 1.51 10.31
CA ILE A 58 1.11 0.66 11.49
C ILE A 58 1.55 -0.74 11.10
N ARG A 59 2.69 -1.18 11.65
CA ARG A 59 3.14 -2.56 11.50
C ARG A 59 2.29 -3.44 12.39
N ALA A 60 1.80 -4.55 11.84
CA ALA A 60 0.91 -5.45 12.55
C ALA A 60 1.10 -6.87 12.03
N ARG A 61 0.31 -7.78 12.57
CA ARG A 61 0.21 -9.15 12.06
C ARG A 61 -1.27 -9.44 11.86
N SER A 62 -1.58 -10.18 10.80
CA SER A 62 -2.96 -10.47 10.43
C SER A 62 -3.10 -11.91 10.02
N LEU A 63 -4.27 -12.48 10.29
CA LEU A 63 -4.59 -13.81 9.84
C LEU A 63 -4.93 -13.75 8.36
N ASP A 64 -4.20 -14.53 7.57
CA ASP A 64 -4.48 -14.67 6.16
C ASP A 64 -5.23 -15.98 5.97
N SER A 65 -6.55 -15.90 5.96
CA SER A 65 -7.43 -17.02 5.70
C SER A 65 -8.31 -16.70 4.51
N THR A 66 -8.03 -17.34 3.39
CA THR A 66 -8.85 -17.20 2.19
C THR A 66 -10.04 -18.13 2.24
N ASP A 67 -10.04 -19.09 3.17
CA ASP A 67 -11.09 -20.08 3.30
C ASP A 67 -11.53 -20.17 4.76
N ARG A 68 -12.77 -19.78 5.03
CA ARG A 68 -13.33 -19.80 6.38
C ARG A 68 -13.40 -21.20 6.99
N TRP A 69 -13.45 -22.22 6.16
CA TRP A 69 -13.45 -23.61 6.63
C TRP A 69 -12.12 -24.02 7.23
N LEU A 70 -11.06 -23.31 6.88
CA LEU A 70 -9.70 -23.60 7.30
C LEU A 70 -9.18 -22.59 8.32
N VAL A 71 -10.07 -21.94 9.08
CA VAL A 71 -9.66 -20.95 10.08
C VAL A 71 -8.63 -21.49 11.04
N LYS A 72 -8.76 -22.75 11.45
CA LYS A 72 -7.79 -23.40 12.34
C LYS A 72 -6.40 -23.56 11.71
N TYR A 73 -6.29 -23.42 10.39
CA TYR A 73 -5.03 -23.49 9.67
C TYR A 73 -4.57 -22.12 9.18
N ALA A 74 -5.29 -21.06 9.56
CA ALA A 74 -4.90 -19.71 9.17
C ALA A 74 -3.52 -19.38 9.74
N VAL A 75 -2.65 -18.86 8.90
CA VAL A 75 -1.30 -18.48 9.30
C VAL A 75 -1.28 -16.98 9.55
N GLU A 76 -0.69 -16.59 10.67
CA GLU A 76 -0.51 -15.19 10.98
C GLU A 76 0.62 -14.66 10.11
N LYS A 77 0.32 -13.65 9.29
CA LYS A 77 1.28 -13.03 8.38
C LYS A 77 1.61 -11.61 8.80
N PRO A 78 2.84 -11.15 8.48
CA PRO A 78 3.16 -9.75 8.69
C PRO A 78 2.28 -8.86 7.83
N SER A 79 1.89 -7.72 8.36
CA SER A 79 1.01 -6.80 7.65
C SER A 79 1.34 -5.35 7.97
N ILE A 80 0.84 -4.47 7.12
CA ILE A 80 0.94 -3.03 7.32
C ILE A 80 -0.49 -2.50 7.20
N ARG A 81 -0.91 -1.73 8.20
CA ARG A 81 -2.21 -1.06 8.16
C ARG A 81 -1.99 0.40 7.82
N LEU A 82 -2.57 0.83 6.72
CA LEU A 82 -2.53 2.22 6.28
C LEU A 82 -3.85 2.89 6.67
N LEU A 83 -3.76 3.88 7.56
CA LEU A 83 -4.95 4.62 7.97
C LEU A 83 -5.09 5.86 7.11
N PHE A 84 -6.29 6.08 6.58
CA PHE A 84 -6.60 7.25 5.77
C PHE A 84 -8.07 7.61 5.94
N ARG A 85 -8.34 8.91 6.09
CA ARG A 85 -9.71 9.40 6.35
C ARG A 85 -10.34 8.58 7.50
N ASP A 86 -11.52 8.02 7.27
CA ASP A 86 -12.23 7.20 8.28
C ASP A 86 -12.11 5.71 7.98
N SER A 87 -11.06 5.31 7.26
CA SER A 87 -10.91 3.93 6.81
C SER A 87 -9.46 3.46 6.94
N PHE A 88 -9.21 2.25 6.49
CA PHE A 88 -7.86 1.71 6.46
C PHE A 88 -7.73 0.70 5.31
N LYS A 89 -6.49 0.47 4.91
CA LYS A 89 -6.14 -0.58 3.94
C LYS A 89 -5.09 -1.47 4.56
N LEU A 90 -5.31 -2.77 4.49
CA LEU A 90 -4.38 -3.75 5.03
C LEU A 90 -3.51 -4.29 3.90
N LEU A 91 -2.20 -4.22 4.08
CA LEU A 91 -1.23 -4.80 3.16
C LEU A 91 -0.67 -6.05 3.80
N ILE A 92 -1.07 -7.22 3.32
CA ILE A 92 -0.59 -8.49 3.85
C ILE A 92 0.66 -8.90 3.08
N MET A 93 1.68 -9.34 3.82
CA MET A 93 2.97 -9.69 3.23
C MET A 93 3.40 -11.08 3.68
N GLU A 94 4.39 -11.63 3.01
CA GLU A 94 4.87 -12.97 3.30
C GLU A 94 6.00 -12.99 4.33
N ARG A 95 6.85 -11.95 4.32
CA ARG A 95 8.04 -11.91 5.17
C ARG A 95 8.08 -10.66 6.04
N ASP A 96 8.41 -10.84 7.32
CA ASP A 96 8.55 -9.73 8.27
C ASP A 96 9.58 -8.71 7.79
N ARG A 97 10.69 -9.17 7.25
CA ARG A 97 11.73 -8.29 6.74
C ARG A 97 11.20 -7.34 5.67
N ASN A 98 10.42 -7.87 4.74
CA ASN A 98 9.84 -7.06 3.66
C ASN A 98 8.80 -6.09 4.20
N ALA A 99 7.99 -6.53 5.16
CA ALA A 99 7.01 -5.66 5.79
C ALA A 99 7.67 -4.51 6.54
N ASP A 100 8.77 -4.79 7.25
CA ASP A 100 9.53 -3.75 7.95
C ASP A 100 10.12 -2.75 6.97
N THR A 101 10.68 -3.23 5.87
CA THR A 101 11.27 -2.37 4.84
C THR A 101 10.20 -1.48 4.21
N LEU A 102 9.08 -2.07 3.81
CA LEU A 102 8.00 -1.29 3.20
C LEU A 102 7.42 -0.28 4.18
N ALA A 103 7.16 -0.69 5.43
CA ALA A 103 6.64 0.22 6.44
C ALA A 103 7.57 1.43 6.65
N SER A 104 8.88 1.21 6.67
CA SER A 104 9.85 2.29 6.82
C SER A 104 9.79 3.26 5.64
N ILE A 105 9.72 2.73 4.43
CA ILE A 105 9.63 3.55 3.22
C ILE A 105 8.34 4.39 3.24
N LEU A 106 7.22 3.77 3.58
CA LEU A 106 5.93 4.46 3.60
C LEU A 106 5.90 5.55 4.66
N LYS A 107 6.48 5.30 5.83
CA LYS A 107 6.56 6.31 6.89
C LYS A 107 7.41 7.50 6.46
N GLU A 108 8.54 7.24 5.83
CA GLU A 108 9.43 8.29 5.35
C GLU A 108 8.75 9.17 4.30
N TYR A 109 8.15 8.56 3.28
CA TYR A 109 7.46 9.31 2.23
C TYR A 109 6.24 10.06 2.78
N ARG A 110 5.54 9.48 3.74
CA ARG A 110 4.41 10.14 4.38
C ARG A 110 4.86 11.41 5.11
N GLU A 111 5.98 11.34 5.82
CA GLU A 111 6.54 12.50 6.53
C GLU A 111 6.95 13.59 5.55
N GLU A 112 7.58 13.21 4.44
CA GLU A 112 7.97 14.16 3.40
C GLU A 112 6.75 14.83 2.77
N ALA A 113 5.70 14.08 2.51
CA ALA A 113 4.47 14.60 1.95
C ALA A 113 3.79 15.58 2.90
N ALA A 114 3.78 15.27 4.20
CA ALA A 114 3.21 16.14 5.22
C ALA A 114 4.00 17.46 5.32
N ALA A 115 5.32 17.40 5.22
CA ALA A 115 6.17 18.59 5.26
C ALA A 115 5.91 19.51 4.06
N LYS A 116 5.59 18.94 2.91
CA LYS A 116 5.31 19.72 1.70
C LYS A 116 3.96 20.39 1.68
N GLN A 117 3.06 20.02 2.59
CA GLN A 117 1.72 20.57 2.65
C GLN A 117 1.63 21.86 3.50
N ASP A 118 2.67 22.22 4.17
CA ASP A 118 2.72 23.44 4.99
C ASP A 118 3.03 24.70 4.16
#